data_6fbd31ad73378ee12a7c8e43a848a188
#
_entry.id   6fbd31ad73378ee12a7c8e43a848a188
#
_cell.length_a   1.000
_cell.length_b   1.000
_cell.length_c   1.000
_cell.angle_alpha   90.00
_cell.angle_beta   90.00
_cell.angle_gamma   90.00
#
_symmetry.space_group_name_H-M   'P 1'
#
loop_
_entity.id
_entity.type
_entity.pdbx_description
1 polymer ?
#
loop_
_entity_poly.entity_id
_entity_poly.type
_entity_poly.pdbx_seq_one_letter_code
_entity_poly.pdbx_strand_id
1 'polypeptide(L)'
;YSVCVNPSYVSQCRTLLRGSPVKLCCVVGFPLGAQSPEIKALEARKAIRDGATEIDMVINIGALKSRDEGLVLRDIRAVVEACRDGRALSKVIFETALLTDEEKVRACELSMKAGADYVKTSTGFASGGATAEDIALMAKTVAPKRLGVKASGGIRTYDDAVRMIAAGATRIGASASVKIVEDAKARAPQEV
;
A
#
# COMPACT_ATOMS: atom_id res chain seq x y z
N TYR A 1 7.60 10.24 -5.68
CA TYR A 1 6.21 10.61 -5.48
C TYR A 1 5.85 10.74 -3.99
N SER A 2 6.15 9.74 -3.15
CA SER A 2 5.89 9.80 -1.70
C SER A 2 6.98 9.09 -0.90
N VAL A 3 7.16 9.49 0.37
CA VAL A 3 7.90 8.75 1.37
C VAL A 3 6.92 8.04 2.29
N CYS A 4 7.26 6.83 2.76
CA CYS A 4 6.40 6.03 3.63
C CYS A 4 7.15 5.70 4.92
N VAL A 5 6.56 6.07 6.05
CA VAL A 5 7.20 6.00 7.38
C VAL A 5 6.27 5.40 8.44
N ASN A 6 6.85 5.02 9.56
CA ASN A 6 6.08 4.68 10.78
C ASN A 6 5.47 5.94 11.42
N PRO A 7 4.40 5.79 12.21
CA PRO A 7 3.66 6.91 12.80
C PRO A 7 4.54 7.92 13.59
N SER A 8 5.55 7.43 14.29
CA SER A 8 6.46 8.25 15.10
C SER A 8 7.21 9.34 14.30
N TYR A 9 7.39 9.12 12.99
CA TYR A 9 8.19 10.01 12.13
C TYR A 9 7.35 10.99 11.30
N VAL A 10 6.01 10.90 11.34
CA VAL A 10 5.13 11.68 10.47
C VAL A 10 5.33 13.18 10.67
N SER A 11 5.31 13.67 11.90
CA SER A 11 5.49 15.09 12.21
C SER A 11 6.87 15.63 11.77
N GLN A 12 7.92 14.84 11.97
CA GLN A 12 9.27 15.19 11.53
C GLN A 12 9.34 15.26 10.00
N CYS A 13 8.84 14.22 9.30
CA CYS A 13 8.82 14.19 7.85
C CYS A 13 7.98 15.31 7.26
N ARG A 14 6.83 15.64 7.85
CA ARG A 14 6.03 16.80 7.43
C ARG A 14 6.84 18.10 7.46
N THR A 15 7.61 18.31 8.51
CA THR A 15 8.46 19.50 8.64
C THR A 15 9.54 19.54 7.58
N LEU A 16 10.23 18.40 7.36
CA LEU A 16 11.32 18.29 6.37
C LEU A 16 10.83 18.41 4.92
N LEU A 17 9.59 18.00 4.64
CA LEU A 17 8.99 18.04 3.31
C LEU A 17 8.25 19.34 3.00
N ARG A 18 8.32 20.36 3.90
CA ARG A 18 7.65 21.65 3.67
C ARG A 18 8.15 22.31 2.38
N GLY A 19 7.21 22.68 1.50
CA GLY A 19 7.52 23.25 0.19
C GLY A 19 7.87 22.22 -0.89
N SER A 20 7.97 20.92 -0.54
CA SER A 20 8.18 19.84 -1.49
C SER A 20 6.85 19.29 -2.04
N PRO A 21 6.78 18.85 -3.31
CA PRO A 21 5.62 18.16 -3.87
C PRO A 21 5.49 16.69 -3.38
N VAL A 22 6.51 16.18 -2.68
CA VAL A 22 6.55 14.78 -2.21
C VAL A 22 5.47 14.55 -1.15
N LYS A 23 4.66 13.51 -1.36
CA LYS A 23 3.59 13.13 -0.44
C LYS A 23 4.14 12.38 0.77
N LEU A 24 3.43 12.47 1.88
CA LEU A 24 3.78 11.75 3.11
C LEU A 24 2.78 10.62 3.34
N CYS A 25 3.28 9.39 3.31
CA CYS A 25 2.54 8.17 3.59
C CYS A 25 2.89 7.66 4.98
N CYS A 26 1.91 7.14 5.70
CA CYS A 26 2.10 6.47 6.99
C CYS A 26 1.51 5.07 6.98
N VAL A 27 2.20 4.11 7.59
CA VAL A 27 1.65 2.76 7.81
C VAL A 27 0.76 2.73 9.05
N VAL A 28 -0.25 1.84 9.04
CA VAL A 28 -1.23 1.65 10.09
C VAL A 28 -1.50 0.16 10.31
N GLY A 29 -1.64 -0.25 11.57
CA GLY A 29 -1.78 -1.66 11.93
C GLY A 29 -0.56 -2.50 11.52
N PHE A 30 0.60 -1.90 11.48
CA PHE A 30 1.78 -2.41 10.82
C PHE A 30 2.77 -3.08 11.79
N PRO A 31 3.41 -4.23 11.43
CA PRO A 31 3.26 -4.93 10.15
C PRO A 31 2.24 -6.06 10.14
N LEU A 32 1.60 -6.41 11.28
CA LEU A 32 0.85 -7.65 11.45
C LEU A 32 -0.65 -7.56 11.10
N GLY A 33 -1.23 -6.37 11.09
CA GLY A 33 -2.66 -6.18 10.83
C GLY A 33 -3.60 -6.70 11.93
N ALA A 34 -3.08 -7.06 13.11
CA ALA A 34 -3.80 -7.76 14.15
C ALA A 34 -4.56 -6.86 15.15
N GLN A 35 -4.43 -5.54 15.02
CA GLN A 35 -5.15 -4.58 15.87
C GLN A 35 -6.64 -4.56 15.51
N SER A 36 -7.48 -4.11 16.47
CA SER A 36 -8.90 -3.92 16.20
C SER A 36 -9.14 -2.77 15.19
N PRO A 37 -10.26 -2.80 14.47
CA PRO A 37 -10.63 -1.75 13.50
C PRO A 37 -10.57 -0.34 14.07
N GLU A 38 -11.03 -0.16 15.33
CA GLU A 38 -11.07 1.12 16.01
C GLU A 38 -9.67 1.67 16.26
N ILE A 39 -8.73 0.82 16.65
CA ILE A 39 -7.33 1.21 16.89
C ILE A 39 -6.66 1.59 15.58
N LYS A 40 -6.85 0.84 14.49
CA LYS A 40 -6.31 1.21 13.17
C LYS A 40 -6.90 2.53 12.67
N ALA A 41 -8.19 2.76 12.87
CA ALA A 41 -8.82 4.04 12.53
C ALA A 41 -8.26 5.20 13.35
N LEU A 42 -7.98 4.98 14.64
CA LEU A 42 -7.35 5.97 15.51
C LEU A 42 -5.93 6.30 15.06
N GLU A 43 -5.13 5.27 14.73
CA GLU A 43 -3.79 5.45 14.16
C GLU A 43 -3.85 6.27 12.86
N ALA A 44 -4.78 5.94 11.94
CA ALA A 44 -4.97 6.67 10.70
C ALA A 44 -5.31 8.14 10.93
N ARG A 45 -6.30 8.43 11.78
CA ARG A 45 -6.69 9.81 12.14
C ARG A 45 -5.53 10.59 12.77
N LYS A 46 -4.74 9.93 13.63
CA LYS A 46 -3.56 10.57 14.26
C LYS A 46 -2.51 10.89 13.22
N ALA A 47 -2.16 9.92 12.34
CA ALA A 47 -1.18 10.12 11.29
C ALA A 47 -1.59 11.25 10.32
N ILE A 48 -2.86 11.31 9.93
CA ILE A 48 -3.39 12.37 9.06
C ILE A 48 -3.31 13.74 9.74
N ARG A 49 -3.69 13.86 11.01
CA ARG A 49 -3.54 15.12 11.77
C ARG A 49 -2.09 15.57 11.84
N ASP A 50 -1.15 14.63 11.97
CA ASP A 50 0.28 14.93 12.01
C ASP A 50 0.85 15.29 10.63
N GLY A 51 0.10 15.05 9.55
CA GLY A 51 0.42 15.52 8.21
C GLY A 51 0.55 14.43 7.13
N ALA A 52 0.24 13.18 7.44
CA ALA A 52 0.16 12.15 6.41
C ALA A 52 -0.97 12.46 5.42
N THR A 53 -0.69 12.28 4.14
CA THR A 53 -1.65 12.44 3.03
C THR A 53 -2.01 11.12 2.37
N GLU A 54 -1.32 10.06 2.75
CA GLU A 54 -1.58 8.68 2.32
C GLU A 54 -1.45 7.73 3.52
N ILE A 55 -2.28 6.70 3.58
CA ILE A 55 -2.28 5.69 4.64
C ILE A 55 -2.18 4.31 4.01
N ASP A 56 -1.19 3.53 4.43
CA ASP A 56 -1.00 2.13 4.06
C ASP A 56 -1.37 1.25 5.27
N MET A 57 -2.58 0.73 5.34
CA MET A 57 -3.02 -0.18 6.41
C MET A 57 -2.69 -1.64 6.08
N VAL A 58 -2.38 -2.45 7.08
CA VAL A 58 -2.33 -3.91 6.92
C VAL A 58 -3.70 -4.51 7.22
N ILE A 59 -4.20 -5.33 6.29
CA ILE A 59 -5.45 -6.09 6.46
C ILE A 59 -5.36 -7.02 7.68
N ASN A 60 -6.48 -7.35 8.31
CA ASN A 60 -6.48 -8.40 9.34
C ASN A 60 -6.34 -9.78 8.68
N ILE A 61 -5.08 -10.23 8.55
CA ILE A 61 -4.73 -11.49 7.87
C ILE A 61 -5.35 -12.70 8.57
N GLY A 62 -5.38 -12.70 9.91
CA GLY A 62 -5.98 -13.78 10.69
C GLY A 62 -7.49 -13.91 10.42
N ALA A 63 -8.21 -12.80 10.40
CA ALA A 63 -9.64 -12.77 10.10
C ALA A 63 -9.91 -13.23 8.65
N LEU A 64 -9.09 -12.80 7.69
CA LEU A 64 -9.21 -13.24 6.30
C LEU A 64 -9.04 -14.76 6.17
N LYS A 65 -8.02 -15.33 6.80
CA LYS A 65 -7.77 -16.77 6.80
C LYS A 65 -8.84 -17.57 7.52
N SER A 66 -9.45 -17.00 8.56
CA SER A 66 -10.57 -17.58 9.28
C SER A 66 -11.92 -17.38 8.56
N ARG A 67 -11.92 -16.76 7.38
CA ARG A 67 -13.11 -16.41 6.60
C ARG A 67 -14.10 -15.50 7.34
N ASP A 68 -13.62 -14.73 8.32
CA ASP A 68 -14.43 -13.67 8.96
C ASP A 68 -14.39 -12.39 8.11
N GLU A 69 -15.08 -12.46 6.98
CA GLU A 69 -15.19 -11.34 6.04
C GLU A 69 -15.86 -10.12 6.65
N GLY A 70 -16.74 -10.35 7.61
CA GLY A 70 -17.42 -9.28 8.35
C GLY A 70 -16.40 -8.41 9.10
N LEU A 71 -15.48 -9.04 9.81
CA LEU A 71 -14.42 -8.33 10.53
C LEU A 71 -13.45 -7.65 9.53
N VAL A 72 -13.01 -8.37 8.48
CA VAL A 72 -12.11 -7.80 7.47
C VAL A 72 -12.71 -6.56 6.81
N LEU A 73 -14.00 -6.61 6.44
CA LEU A 73 -14.68 -5.47 5.83
C LEU A 73 -14.81 -4.29 6.78
N ARG A 74 -15.16 -4.53 8.04
CA ARG A 74 -15.20 -3.47 9.07
C ARG A 74 -13.84 -2.84 9.29
N ASP A 75 -12.79 -3.66 9.34
CA ASP A 75 -11.40 -3.24 9.52
C ASP A 75 -10.95 -2.27 8.41
N ILE A 76 -11.15 -2.67 7.15
CA ILE A 76 -10.79 -1.81 6.01
C ILE A 76 -11.63 -0.55 6.00
N ARG A 77 -12.97 -0.64 6.21
CA ARG A 77 -13.86 0.52 6.22
C ARG A 77 -13.50 1.56 7.26
N ALA A 78 -13.15 1.12 8.47
CA ALA A 78 -12.80 2.02 9.56
C ALA A 78 -11.61 2.94 9.19
N VAL A 79 -10.62 2.38 8.49
CA VAL A 79 -9.47 3.16 8.01
C VAL A 79 -9.82 3.99 6.76
N VAL A 80 -10.57 3.44 5.81
CA VAL A 80 -11.01 4.16 4.61
C VAL A 80 -11.85 5.39 4.97
N GLU A 81 -12.76 5.27 5.94
CA GLU A 81 -13.55 6.39 6.45
C GLU A 81 -12.67 7.45 7.10
N ALA A 82 -11.70 7.06 7.95
CA ALA A 82 -10.74 7.99 8.53
C ALA A 82 -9.92 8.72 7.45
N CYS A 83 -9.52 8.02 6.38
CA CYS A 83 -8.82 8.63 5.25
C CYS A 83 -9.71 9.62 4.50
N ARG A 84 -10.97 9.25 4.23
CA ARG A 84 -11.93 10.10 3.53
C ARG A 84 -12.22 11.40 4.30
N ASP A 85 -12.46 11.29 5.61
CA ASP A 85 -12.67 12.44 6.49
C ASP A 85 -11.47 13.40 6.49
N GLY A 86 -10.26 12.82 6.48
CA GLY A 86 -9.01 13.57 6.48
C GLY A 86 -8.46 13.92 5.10
N ARG A 87 -9.16 13.59 4.00
CA ARG A 87 -8.73 13.78 2.60
C ARG A 87 -7.38 13.13 2.30
N ALA A 88 -7.12 11.98 2.90
CA ALA A 88 -5.95 11.15 2.64
C ALA A 88 -6.31 9.97 1.72
N LEU A 89 -5.34 9.49 0.97
CA LEU A 89 -5.48 8.30 0.13
C LEU A 89 -5.24 7.03 0.95
N SER A 90 -6.09 6.02 0.77
CA SER A 90 -6.05 4.74 1.47
C SER A 90 -5.46 3.63 0.62
N LYS A 91 -4.59 2.78 1.22
CA LYS A 91 -4.06 1.58 0.58
C LYS A 91 -4.15 0.40 1.56
N VAL A 92 -4.54 -0.76 1.06
CA VAL A 92 -4.71 -1.99 1.86
C VAL A 92 -3.60 -2.97 1.53
N ILE A 93 -2.71 -3.23 2.49
CA ILE A 93 -1.61 -4.20 2.38
C ILE A 93 -2.16 -5.59 2.69
N PHE A 94 -2.00 -6.52 1.76
CA PHE A 94 -2.50 -7.89 1.89
C PHE A 94 -1.50 -8.84 2.54
N GLU A 95 -0.19 -8.59 2.39
CA GLU A 95 0.90 -9.53 2.67
C GLU A 95 0.73 -10.80 1.84
N THR A 96 0.80 -10.66 0.52
CA THR A 96 0.45 -11.69 -0.47
C THR A 96 1.22 -13.01 -0.29
N ALA A 97 2.45 -12.95 0.23
CA ALA A 97 3.24 -14.15 0.53
C ALA A 97 2.60 -15.11 1.54
N LEU A 98 1.62 -14.63 2.34
CA LEU A 98 0.89 -15.43 3.32
C LEU A 98 -0.46 -15.93 2.81
N LEU A 99 -0.88 -15.54 1.60
CA LEU A 99 -2.22 -15.75 1.07
C LEU A 99 -2.23 -16.69 -0.12
N THR A 100 -3.28 -17.48 -0.24
CA THR A 100 -3.61 -18.18 -1.49
C THR A 100 -4.18 -17.19 -2.51
N ASP A 101 -4.25 -17.60 -3.78
CA ASP A 101 -4.83 -16.74 -4.83
C ASP A 101 -6.30 -16.43 -4.59
N GLU A 102 -7.06 -17.39 -4.05
CA GLU A 102 -8.45 -17.18 -3.64
C GLU A 102 -8.56 -16.12 -2.53
N GLU A 103 -7.68 -16.17 -1.53
CA GLU A 103 -7.62 -15.19 -0.45
C GLU A 103 -7.23 -13.80 -0.98
N LYS A 104 -6.30 -13.72 -1.95
CA LYS A 104 -5.92 -12.44 -2.60
C LYS A 104 -7.09 -11.83 -3.37
N VAL A 105 -7.82 -12.64 -4.15
CA VAL A 105 -9.04 -12.20 -4.85
C VAL A 105 -10.06 -11.69 -3.84
N ARG A 106 -10.29 -12.43 -2.76
CA ARG A 106 -11.25 -12.04 -1.72
C ARG A 106 -10.85 -10.75 -1.02
N ALA A 107 -9.57 -10.55 -0.72
CA ALA A 107 -9.07 -9.30 -0.16
C ALA A 107 -9.27 -8.11 -1.12
N CYS A 108 -9.09 -8.31 -2.43
CA CYS A 108 -9.41 -7.31 -3.45
C CYS A 108 -10.91 -6.93 -3.44
N GLU A 109 -11.79 -7.93 -3.43
CA GLU A 109 -13.24 -7.71 -3.40
C GLU A 109 -13.70 -6.93 -2.16
N LEU A 110 -13.17 -7.30 -0.99
CA LEU A 110 -13.46 -6.60 0.28
C LEU A 110 -12.90 -5.17 0.27
N SER A 111 -11.73 -4.95 -0.32
CA SER A 111 -11.14 -3.61 -0.48
C SER A 111 -11.99 -2.73 -1.40
N MET A 112 -12.46 -3.28 -2.53
CA MET A 112 -13.40 -2.58 -3.41
C MET A 112 -14.73 -2.25 -2.72
N LYS A 113 -15.27 -3.19 -1.95
CA LYS A 113 -16.52 -3.02 -1.19
C LYS A 113 -16.39 -1.98 -0.07
N ALA A 114 -15.20 -1.87 0.51
CA ALA A 114 -14.89 -0.85 1.52
C ALA A 114 -14.66 0.54 0.92
N GLY A 115 -14.36 0.64 -0.38
CA GLY A 115 -14.06 1.89 -1.06
C GLY A 115 -12.62 2.37 -0.88
N ALA A 116 -11.68 1.44 -0.76
CA ALA A 116 -10.25 1.76 -0.75
C ALA A 116 -9.79 2.33 -2.10
N ASP A 117 -8.71 3.14 -2.08
CA ASP A 117 -8.15 3.72 -3.31
C ASP A 117 -7.13 2.78 -3.95
N TYR A 118 -6.39 2.03 -3.14
CA TYR A 118 -5.35 1.10 -3.59
C TYR A 118 -5.40 -0.23 -2.85
N VAL A 119 -4.95 -1.27 -3.53
CA VAL A 119 -4.48 -2.52 -2.92
C VAL A 119 -2.96 -2.60 -3.02
N LYS A 120 -2.29 -3.22 -2.06
CA LYS A 120 -0.83 -3.29 -1.97
C LYS A 120 -0.41 -4.71 -1.60
N THR A 121 0.68 -5.20 -2.21
CA THR A 121 1.13 -6.58 -2.00
C THR A 121 1.66 -6.83 -0.59
N SER A 122 2.67 -6.10 -0.13
CA SER A 122 3.51 -6.57 0.98
C SER A 122 3.92 -5.45 1.92
N THR A 123 4.20 -5.83 3.17
CA THR A 123 4.80 -4.95 4.18
C THR A 123 6.30 -4.75 3.95
N GLY A 124 6.97 -5.75 3.41
CA GLY A 124 8.43 -5.82 3.33
C GLY A 124 9.08 -6.47 4.55
N PHE A 125 8.29 -6.96 5.52
CA PHE A 125 8.75 -7.60 6.76
C PHE A 125 8.49 -9.11 6.80
N ALA A 126 7.69 -9.64 5.87
CA ALA A 126 7.53 -11.08 5.70
C ALA A 126 8.62 -11.67 4.80
N SER A 127 8.64 -12.99 4.67
CA SER A 127 9.62 -13.73 3.87
C SER A 127 9.52 -13.51 2.36
N GLY A 128 8.38 -12.98 1.87
CA GLY A 128 8.12 -12.72 0.45
C GLY A 128 7.89 -11.24 0.15
N GLY A 129 7.76 -10.93 -1.14
CA GLY A 129 7.50 -9.59 -1.66
C GLY A 129 6.55 -9.62 -2.85
N ALA A 130 6.56 -8.55 -3.66
CA ALA A 130 5.74 -8.49 -4.86
C ALA A 130 6.21 -9.48 -5.93
N THR A 131 5.26 -10.18 -6.55
CA THR A 131 5.48 -10.98 -7.76
C THR A 131 4.66 -10.41 -8.91
N ALA A 132 5.08 -10.66 -10.15
CA ALA A 132 4.33 -10.21 -11.33
C ALA A 132 2.95 -10.88 -11.39
N GLU A 133 2.88 -12.13 -10.97
CA GLU A 133 1.67 -12.94 -10.91
C GLU A 133 0.66 -12.34 -9.94
N ASP A 134 1.09 -11.99 -8.72
CA ASP A 134 0.24 -11.34 -7.73
C ASP A 134 -0.28 -10.00 -8.22
N ILE A 135 0.59 -9.19 -8.82
CA ILE A 135 0.20 -7.90 -9.38
C ILE A 135 -0.82 -8.06 -10.49
N ALA A 136 -0.62 -9.00 -11.43
CA ALA A 136 -1.56 -9.25 -12.51
C ALA A 136 -2.93 -9.73 -11.99
N LEU A 137 -2.92 -10.64 -11.00
CA LEU A 137 -4.14 -11.12 -10.35
C LEU A 137 -4.91 -9.97 -9.67
N MET A 138 -4.21 -9.17 -8.87
CA MET A 138 -4.80 -8.03 -8.16
C MET A 138 -5.32 -6.97 -9.14
N ALA A 139 -4.53 -6.59 -10.16
CA ALA A 139 -4.91 -5.60 -11.15
C ALA A 139 -6.17 -6.01 -11.93
N LYS A 140 -6.23 -7.28 -12.38
CA LYS A 140 -7.42 -7.84 -13.03
C LYS A 140 -8.65 -7.78 -12.11
N THR A 141 -8.47 -8.15 -10.84
CA THR A 141 -9.59 -8.23 -9.89
C THR A 141 -10.15 -6.85 -9.54
N VAL A 142 -9.30 -5.84 -9.35
CA VAL A 142 -9.76 -4.50 -8.94
C VAL A 142 -10.15 -3.59 -10.11
N ALA A 143 -9.92 -4.00 -11.36
CA ALA A 143 -10.22 -3.23 -12.57
C ALA A 143 -11.65 -2.66 -12.61
N PRO A 144 -12.73 -3.41 -12.22
CA PRO A 144 -14.10 -2.89 -12.25
C PRO A 144 -14.34 -1.64 -11.41
N LYS A 145 -13.55 -1.46 -10.35
CA LYS A 145 -13.61 -0.27 -9.46
C LYS A 145 -12.43 0.67 -9.65
N ARG A 146 -11.51 0.36 -10.57
CA ARG A 146 -10.34 1.17 -10.92
C ARG A 146 -9.44 1.50 -9.72
N LEU A 147 -9.32 0.58 -8.75
CA LEU A 147 -8.35 0.77 -7.68
C LEU A 147 -6.92 0.72 -8.25
N GLY A 148 -6.04 1.51 -7.66
CA GLY A 148 -4.61 1.38 -7.94
C GLY A 148 -4.04 0.10 -7.35
N VAL A 149 -2.93 -0.39 -7.91
CA VAL A 149 -2.18 -1.54 -7.39
C VAL A 149 -0.77 -1.09 -7.04
N LYS A 150 -0.37 -1.24 -5.77
CA LYS A 150 0.99 -0.92 -5.33
C LYS A 150 1.80 -2.19 -5.15
N ALA A 151 2.86 -2.34 -5.94
CA ALA A 151 3.86 -3.39 -5.77
C ALA A 151 4.89 -2.96 -4.73
N SER A 152 5.16 -3.79 -3.73
CA SER A 152 6.17 -3.53 -2.70
C SER A 152 6.77 -4.81 -2.13
N GLY A 153 7.99 -4.69 -1.60
CA GLY A 153 8.78 -5.83 -1.12
C GLY A 153 9.56 -6.50 -2.25
N GLY A 154 10.88 -6.63 -2.08
CA GLY A 154 11.75 -7.34 -3.02
C GLY A 154 12.14 -6.57 -4.30
N ILE A 155 11.62 -5.38 -4.54
CA ILE A 155 11.92 -4.58 -5.73
C ILE A 155 13.21 -3.79 -5.49
N ARG A 156 14.28 -4.14 -6.20
CA ARG A 156 15.63 -3.60 -5.95
C ARG A 156 16.28 -2.97 -7.17
N THR A 157 15.81 -3.31 -8.37
CA THR A 157 16.40 -2.87 -9.64
C THR A 157 15.35 -2.17 -10.51
N TYR A 158 15.83 -1.45 -11.52
CA TYR A 158 14.97 -0.88 -12.57
C TYR A 158 14.15 -1.96 -13.28
N ASP A 159 14.77 -3.09 -13.60
CA ASP A 159 14.10 -4.18 -14.31
C ASP A 159 13.01 -4.84 -13.44
N ASP A 160 13.21 -4.95 -12.11
CA ASP A 160 12.14 -5.37 -11.20
C ASP A 160 10.95 -4.41 -11.25
N ALA A 161 11.21 -3.11 -11.20
CA ALA A 161 10.17 -2.09 -11.24
C ALA A 161 9.39 -2.13 -12.57
N VAL A 162 10.09 -2.23 -13.70
CA VAL A 162 9.47 -2.36 -15.04
C VAL A 162 8.60 -3.61 -15.13
N ARG A 163 9.07 -4.74 -14.61
CA ARG A 163 8.30 -5.99 -14.58
C ARG A 163 7.00 -5.83 -13.80
N MET A 164 7.02 -5.17 -12.62
CA MET A 164 5.82 -4.92 -11.85
C MET A 164 4.85 -3.97 -12.58
N ILE A 165 5.38 -2.92 -13.23
CA ILE A 165 4.57 -1.99 -14.03
C ILE A 165 3.91 -2.73 -15.20
N ALA A 166 4.66 -3.56 -15.93
CA ALA A 166 4.13 -4.35 -17.04
C ALA A 166 3.04 -5.34 -16.58
N ALA A 167 3.12 -5.84 -15.34
CA ALA A 167 2.10 -6.71 -14.75
C ALA A 167 0.85 -5.94 -14.27
N GLY A 168 0.86 -4.60 -14.28
CA GLY A 168 -0.31 -3.77 -13.92
C GLY A 168 -0.16 -2.95 -12.64
N ALA A 169 1.03 -2.86 -12.04
CA ALA A 169 1.26 -1.98 -10.91
C ALA A 169 1.18 -0.51 -11.36
N THR A 170 0.43 0.29 -10.59
CA THR A 170 0.31 1.75 -10.79
C THR A 170 1.11 2.54 -9.76
N ARG A 171 1.72 1.86 -8.79
CA ARG A 171 2.61 2.42 -7.78
C ARG A 171 3.69 1.40 -7.40
N ILE A 172 4.92 1.86 -7.27
CA ILE A 172 6.03 1.06 -6.77
C ILE A 172 6.41 1.54 -5.38
N GLY A 173 6.63 0.60 -4.45
CA GLY A 173 7.19 0.85 -3.13
C GLY A 173 8.52 0.09 -2.97
N ALA A 174 9.61 0.83 -2.89
CA ALA A 174 10.95 0.25 -2.78
C ALA A 174 11.86 1.11 -1.89
N SER A 175 12.67 0.49 -1.05
CA SER A 175 13.76 1.21 -0.34
C SER A 175 14.89 1.62 -1.28
N ALA A 176 15.07 0.90 -2.40
CA ALA A 176 16.07 1.20 -3.43
C ALA A 176 15.60 2.27 -4.45
N SER A 177 14.58 3.09 -4.12
CA SER A 177 13.93 4.03 -5.06
C SER A 177 14.91 4.99 -5.75
N VAL A 178 15.91 5.50 -5.03
CA VAL A 178 16.91 6.42 -5.59
C VAL A 178 17.70 5.71 -6.69
N LYS A 179 18.26 4.54 -6.39
CA LYS A 179 19.01 3.73 -7.36
C LYS A 179 18.16 3.37 -8.59
N ILE A 180 16.91 2.95 -8.38
CA ILE A 180 15.99 2.61 -9.48
C ILE A 180 15.79 3.81 -10.43
N VAL A 181 15.63 5.01 -9.88
CA VAL A 181 15.46 6.23 -10.69
C VAL A 181 16.74 6.65 -11.38
N GLU A 182 17.91 6.51 -10.73
CA GLU A 182 19.23 6.76 -11.34
C GLU A 182 19.47 5.79 -12.51
N ASP A 183 19.22 4.49 -12.31
CA ASP A 183 19.33 3.48 -13.37
C ASP A 183 18.39 3.79 -14.55
N ALA A 184 17.16 4.25 -14.26
CA ALA A 184 16.21 4.66 -15.29
C ALA A 184 16.72 5.84 -16.12
N LYS A 185 17.29 6.88 -15.47
CA LYS A 185 17.86 8.05 -16.14
C LYS A 185 19.06 7.68 -17.00
N ALA A 186 19.92 6.78 -16.53
CA ALA A 186 21.09 6.32 -17.29
C ALA A 186 20.71 5.53 -18.56
N ARG A 187 19.53 4.90 -18.58
CA ARG A 187 19.02 4.12 -19.72
C ARG A 187 18.13 4.95 -20.68
N ALA A 188 17.70 6.14 -20.26
CA ALA A 188 16.98 7.04 -21.16
C ALA A 188 17.87 7.46 -22.33
N PRO A 189 17.36 7.51 -23.60
CA PRO A 189 18.12 8.07 -24.71
C PRO A 189 18.58 9.49 -24.33
N GLN A 190 19.89 9.76 -24.47
CA GLN A 190 20.37 11.13 -24.38
C GLN A 190 19.77 11.86 -25.59
N GLU A 191 18.88 12.81 -25.33
CA GLU A 191 18.46 13.75 -26.37
C GLU A 191 19.72 14.48 -26.86
N VAL A 192 20.10 14.20 -28.11
CA VAL A 192 21.21 14.87 -28.83
C VAL A 192 20.69 16.18 -29.44
#